data_d9268b0d581518aad4edbec8e8247dbe
#
_entry.id   d9268b0d581518aad4edbec8e8247dbe
#
_cell.length_a   1.000
_cell.length_b   1.000
_cell.length_c   1.000
_cell.angle_alpha   90.00
_cell.angle_beta   90.00
_cell.angle_gamma   90.00
#
_symmetry.space_group_name_H-M   'P 1'
#
loop_
_entity.id
_entity.type
_entity.pdbx_description
1 polymer ?
#
loop_
_entity_poly.entity_id
_entity_poly.type
_entity_poly.pdbx_seq_one_letter_code
_entity_poly.pdbx_strand_id
1 'polypeptide(L)'
;VYLINQDYSFGQSVRTEARKMLAAKRPDIQIVGDELHPLLKITDFAPYIAKIKASGADSVVTGNWGQDIALLLKAAADAGLKVNWYTYYAGGAGGPTAIKQTGLDHQVFQINEGIPNAGYKPAVEFEKTFRAKVKMSLWYPRAVNEMRMFKAAAEKAKSLDPVKVAAALEGLEFDVLDGGKGVMRKEDHQFLQPIYISSFGSLTDKEPFDEEGTGWGWKEVAKVDTAQATVPTTCKMKRP
;
A
#
# COMPACT_ATOMS: atom_id res chain seq x y z
N VAL A 1 -6.01 11.79 15.20
CA VAL A 1 -5.32 10.64 14.58
C VAL A 1 -4.35 10.00 15.57
N TYR A 2 -4.31 8.67 15.63
CA TYR A 2 -3.31 7.91 16.36
C TYR A 2 -2.33 7.26 15.39
N LEU A 3 -1.04 7.35 15.65
CA LEU A 3 0.00 6.69 14.85
C LEU A 3 0.49 5.46 15.63
N ILE A 4 0.51 4.28 14.98
CA ILE A 4 1.09 3.07 15.56
C ILE A 4 1.83 2.30 14.48
N ASN A 5 3.11 2.02 14.70
CA ASN A 5 3.96 1.44 13.68
C ASN A 5 4.97 0.45 14.28
N GLN A 6 5.43 -0.47 13.46
CA GLN A 6 6.54 -1.37 13.77
C GLN A 6 7.84 -0.57 13.93
N ASP A 7 8.62 -0.86 14.96
CA ASP A 7 9.90 -0.17 15.24
C ASP A 7 11.04 -0.69 14.35
N TYR A 8 11.08 -0.18 13.13
CA TYR A 8 12.18 -0.33 12.18
C TYR A 8 12.11 0.78 11.13
N SER A 9 13.04 0.82 10.18
CA SER A 9 13.19 1.93 9.22
C SER A 9 11.91 2.30 8.49
N PHE A 10 11.12 1.33 8.02
CA PHE A 10 9.87 1.61 7.33
C PHE A 10 8.81 2.19 8.27
N GLY A 11 8.56 1.58 9.44
CA GLY A 11 7.58 2.10 10.38
C GLY A 11 7.92 3.50 10.91
N GLN A 12 9.20 3.78 11.14
CA GLN A 12 9.69 5.12 11.48
C GLN A 12 9.50 6.11 10.33
N SER A 13 9.67 5.68 9.07
CA SER A 13 9.41 6.52 7.89
C SER A 13 7.91 6.84 7.76
N VAL A 14 7.03 5.85 7.93
CA VAL A 14 5.57 6.07 7.92
C VAL A 14 5.18 7.10 8.98
N ARG A 15 5.66 6.94 10.20
CA ARG A 15 5.45 7.89 11.32
C ARG A 15 5.90 9.30 10.98
N THR A 16 7.11 9.44 10.44
CA THR A 16 7.72 10.74 10.12
C THR A 16 6.94 11.44 9.00
N GLU A 17 6.64 10.73 7.91
CA GLU A 17 5.92 11.31 6.78
C GLU A 17 4.44 11.59 7.13
N ALA A 18 3.79 10.76 7.94
CA ALA A 18 2.45 11.04 8.43
C ALA A 18 2.40 12.37 9.20
N ARG A 19 3.31 12.59 10.15
CA ARG A 19 3.41 13.85 10.89
C ARG A 19 3.63 15.05 9.98
N LYS A 20 4.59 14.94 9.09
CA LYS A 20 4.95 16.00 8.13
C LYS A 20 3.78 16.35 7.21
N MET A 21 3.14 15.34 6.62
CA MET A 21 2.07 15.54 5.64
C MET A 21 0.78 16.02 6.29
N LEU A 22 0.42 15.51 7.47
CA LEU A 22 -0.73 15.98 8.22
C LEU A 22 -0.54 17.48 8.61
N ALA A 23 0.61 17.82 9.16
CA ALA A 23 0.91 19.22 9.51
C ALA A 23 0.82 20.17 8.31
N ALA A 24 1.27 19.71 7.12
CA ALA A 24 1.29 20.55 5.93
C ALA A 24 -0.08 20.64 5.22
N LYS A 25 -0.84 19.54 5.17
CA LYS A 25 -2.06 19.46 4.36
C LYS A 25 -3.35 19.52 5.17
N ARG A 26 -3.29 19.13 6.43
CA ARG A 26 -4.43 19.05 7.34
C ARG A 26 -4.05 19.52 8.75
N PRO A 27 -3.70 20.80 8.91
CA PRO A 27 -3.31 21.36 10.21
C PRO A 27 -4.46 21.35 11.24
N ASP A 28 -5.69 21.10 10.81
CA ASP A 28 -6.87 20.87 11.64
C ASP A 28 -6.86 19.52 12.35
N ILE A 29 -6.05 18.56 11.89
CA ILE A 29 -5.96 17.20 12.49
C ILE A 29 -4.97 17.20 13.66
N GLN A 30 -5.43 16.69 14.79
CA GLN A 30 -4.61 16.50 15.98
C GLN A 30 -4.03 15.06 16.02
N ILE A 31 -2.74 14.94 16.23
CA ILE A 31 -2.10 13.65 16.52
C ILE A 31 -2.17 13.44 18.03
N VAL A 32 -3.07 12.55 18.46
CA VAL A 32 -3.38 12.28 19.88
C VAL A 32 -2.60 11.11 20.47
N GLY A 33 -1.80 10.44 19.66
CA GLY A 33 -0.88 9.39 20.11
C GLY A 33 0.08 8.96 19.00
N ASP A 34 1.23 8.42 19.40
CA ASP A 34 2.27 8.01 18.48
C ASP A 34 3.17 6.94 19.14
N GLU A 35 3.01 5.70 18.72
CA GLU A 35 3.73 4.56 19.30
C GLU A 35 4.48 3.75 18.24
N LEU A 36 5.61 3.23 18.66
CA LEU A 36 6.34 2.18 17.97
C LEU A 36 6.29 0.90 18.79
N HIS A 37 6.20 -0.24 18.13
CA HIS A 37 6.23 -1.55 18.77
C HIS A 37 7.22 -2.49 18.07
N PRO A 38 7.77 -3.50 18.79
CA PRO A 38 8.71 -4.46 18.21
C PRO A 38 8.12 -5.19 17.01
N LEU A 39 8.88 -5.22 15.89
CA LEU A 39 8.50 -5.86 14.63
C LEU A 39 8.25 -7.37 14.82
N LEU A 40 7.04 -7.84 14.50
CA LEU A 40 6.61 -9.24 14.50
C LEU A 40 6.85 -9.99 15.84
N LYS A 41 6.88 -9.25 16.95
CA LYS A 41 7.10 -9.85 18.29
C LYS A 41 5.90 -9.67 19.23
N ILE A 42 4.93 -8.85 18.85
CA ILE A 42 3.74 -8.61 19.64
C ILE A 42 2.72 -9.70 19.34
N THR A 43 2.30 -10.41 20.40
CA THR A 43 1.26 -11.45 20.32
C THR A 43 -0.09 -10.95 20.84
N ASP A 44 -0.09 -9.86 21.62
CA ASP A 44 -1.28 -9.23 22.19
C ASP A 44 -1.24 -7.72 22.00
N PHE A 45 -2.14 -7.21 21.16
CA PHE A 45 -2.29 -5.77 20.92
C PHE A 45 -3.33 -5.09 21.81
N ALA A 46 -4.00 -5.80 22.72
CA ALA A 46 -5.01 -5.21 23.60
C ALA A 46 -4.51 -3.98 24.39
N PRO A 47 -3.28 -3.94 24.93
CA PRO A 47 -2.76 -2.75 25.60
C PRO A 47 -2.63 -1.52 24.68
N TYR A 48 -2.25 -1.73 23.42
CA TYR A 48 -2.18 -0.66 22.42
C TYR A 48 -3.57 -0.15 22.05
N ILE A 49 -4.51 -1.05 21.83
CA ILE A 49 -5.90 -0.71 21.55
C ILE A 49 -6.54 0.06 22.71
N ALA A 50 -6.26 -0.31 23.94
CA ALA A 50 -6.74 0.44 25.11
C ALA A 50 -6.25 1.89 25.10
N LYS A 51 -5.00 2.15 24.73
CA LYS A 51 -4.45 3.50 24.60
C LYS A 51 -5.09 4.27 23.44
N ILE A 52 -5.26 3.63 22.26
CA ILE A 52 -5.96 4.25 21.11
C ILE A 52 -7.37 4.66 21.52
N LYS A 53 -8.11 3.77 22.19
CA LYS A 53 -9.47 4.04 22.66
C LYS A 53 -9.52 5.18 23.68
N ALA A 54 -8.60 5.20 24.64
CA ALA A 54 -8.51 6.24 25.66
C ALA A 54 -8.11 7.61 25.09
N SER A 55 -7.39 7.65 23.97
CA SER A 55 -6.97 8.90 23.32
C SER A 55 -8.10 9.64 22.61
N GLY A 56 -9.25 8.98 22.36
CA GLY A 56 -10.35 9.54 21.58
C GLY A 56 -10.06 9.68 20.08
N ALA A 57 -9.05 8.99 19.57
CA ALA A 57 -8.77 8.98 18.13
C ALA A 57 -9.96 8.41 17.34
N ASP A 58 -10.30 9.01 16.22
CA ASP A 58 -11.27 8.54 15.23
C ASP A 58 -10.61 7.82 14.05
N SER A 59 -9.31 7.97 13.93
CA SER A 59 -8.51 7.45 12.84
C SER A 59 -7.15 6.95 13.31
N VAL A 60 -6.67 5.87 12.70
CA VAL A 60 -5.34 5.30 12.94
C VAL A 60 -4.56 5.24 11.63
N VAL A 61 -3.31 5.69 11.65
CA VAL A 61 -2.36 5.51 10.54
C VAL A 61 -1.31 4.50 10.97
N THR A 62 -1.13 3.47 10.17
CA THR A 62 -0.18 2.40 10.48
C THR A 62 0.52 1.86 9.24
N GLY A 63 1.82 1.61 9.36
CA GLY A 63 2.61 0.84 8.42
C GLY A 63 2.69 -0.64 8.75
N ASN A 64 1.94 -1.12 9.72
CA ASN A 64 1.96 -2.53 10.10
C ASN A 64 1.57 -3.44 8.93
N TRP A 65 2.18 -4.59 8.85
CA TRP A 65 1.95 -5.61 7.84
C TRP A 65 2.06 -7.02 8.44
N GLY A 66 1.62 -8.03 7.68
CA GLY A 66 1.69 -9.43 8.10
C GLY A 66 0.89 -9.71 9.37
N GLN A 67 1.49 -10.46 10.29
CA GLN A 67 0.85 -10.83 11.55
C GLN A 67 0.50 -9.60 12.42
N ASP A 68 1.34 -8.56 12.42
CA ASP A 68 1.11 -7.40 13.29
C ASP A 68 -0.16 -6.63 12.91
N ILE A 69 -0.44 -6.43 11.60
CA ILE A 69 -1.68 -5.78 11.20
C ILE A 69 -2.90 -6.65 11.50
N ALA A 70 -2.81 -7.96 11.28
CA ALA A 70 -3.91 -8.89 11.53
C ALA A 70 -4.28 -8.93 13.02
N LEU A 71 -3.29 -9.03 13.92
CA LEU A 71 -3.50 -9.04 15.36
C LEU A 71 -3.98 -7.68 15.91
N LEU A 72 -3.45 -6.57 15.36
CA LEU A 72 -3.88 -5.22 15.73
C LEU A 72 -5.35 -4.99 15.40
N LEU A 73 -5.79 -5.34 14.19
CA LEU A 73 -7.17 -5.19 13.76
C LEU A 73 -8.11 -6.13 14.54
N LYS A 74 -7.66 -7.37 14.80
CA LYS A 74 -8.41 -8.30 15.64
C LYS A 74 -8.63 -7.74 17.04
N ALA A 75 -7.59 -7.27 17.70
CA ALA A 75 -7.69 -6.67 19.03
C ALA A 75 -8.61 -5.44 19.04
N ALA A 76 -8.59 -4.64 17.98
CA ALA A 76 -9.49 -3.50 17.82
C ALA A 76 -10.96 -3.93 17.78
N ALA A 77 -11.27 -4.96 16.99
CA ALA A 77 -12.62 -5.51 16.90
C ALA A 77 -13.08 -6.13 18.23
N ASP A 78 -12.23 -6.94 18.86
CA ASP A 78 -12.51 -7.56 20.16
C ASP A 78 -12.82 -6.50 21.25
N ALA A 79 -12.17 -5.34 21.21
CA ALA A 79 -12.40 -4.21 22.08
C ALA A 79 -13.58 -3.30 21.67
N GLY A 80 -14.23 -3.58 20.54
CA GLY A 80 -15.29 -2.75 19.97
C GLY A 80 -14.80 -1.35 19.55
N LEU A 81 -13.52 -1.20 19.19
CA LEU A 81 -12.97 0.06 18.72
C LEU A 81 -13.40 0.30 17.26
N LYS A 82 -14.15 1.39 17.05
CA LYS A 82 -14.64 1.80 15.74
C LYS A 82 -13.91 3.06 15.29
N VAL A 83 -12.88 2.88 14.46
CA VAL A 83 -12.06 3.94 13.87
C VAL A 83 -11.77 3.60 12.41
N ASN A 84 -11.39 4.60 11.63
CA ASN A 84 -10.87 4.38 10.29
C ASN A 84 -9.38 4.00 10.36
N TRP A 85 -9.00 2.96 9.63
CA TRP A 85 -7.63 2.45 9.57
C TRP A 85 -7.00 2.81 8.23
N TYR A 86 -5.98 3.63 8.25
CA TYR A 86 -5.20 4.01 7.07
C TYR A 86 -3.89 3.23 7.06
N THR A 87 -3.76 2.32 6.09
CA THR A 87 -2.69 1.33 6.05
C THR A 87 -1.92 1.37 4.73
N TYR A 88 -0.75 0.72 4.71
CA TYR A 88 0.04 0.53 3.50
C TYR A 88 -0.06 -0.91 2.98
N TYR A 89 -0.11 -1.91 3.88
CA TYR A 89 0.04 -3.32 3.53
C TYR A 89 -0.99 -4.25 4.18
N ALA A 90 -2.21 -3.76 4.38
CA ALA A 90 -3.29 -4.61 4.88
C ALA A 90 -3.83 -5.60 3.83
N GLY A 91 -3.42 -5.47 2.57
CA GLY A 91 -3.97 -6.21 1.44
C GLY A 91 -3.41 -7.62 1.23
N GLY A 92 -2.49 -8.09 2.05
CA GLY A 92 -1.90 -9.41 1.87
C GLY A 92 -1.58 -10.14 3.17
N ALA A 93 -1.05 -11.35 3.06
CA ALA A 93 -0.55 -12.16 4.18
C ALA A 93 -1.53 -12.35 5.34
N GLY A 94 -2.79 -12.66 5.04
CA GLY A 94 -3.86 -12.88 6.02
C GLY A 94 -4.57 -11.61 6.50
N GLY A 95 -4.17 -10.44 6.01
CA GLY A 95 -4.82 -9.17 6.32
C GLY A 95 -6.29 -9.14 5.90
N PRO A 96 -6.64 -9.43 4.63
CA PRO A 96 -8.02 -9.50 4.17
C PRO A 96 -8.90 -10.43 4.99
N THR A 97 -8.40 -11.62 5.31
CA THR A 97 -9.10 -12.59 6.17
C THR A 97 -9.34 -12.02 7.57
N ALA A 98 -8.33 -11.39 8.18
CA ALA A 98 -8.46 -10.78 9.49
C ALA A 98 -9.49 -9.65 9.47
N ILE A 99 -9.44 -8.75 8.48
CA ILE A 99 -10.41 -7.65 8.35
C ILE A 99 -11.83 -8.21 8.21
N LYS A 100 -12.04 -9.21 7.37
CA LYS A 100 -13.35 -9.85 7.22
C LYS A 100 -13.89 -10.41 8.52
N GLN A 101 -13.05 -11.10 9.30
CA GLN A 101 -13.43 -11.68 10.59
C GLN A 101 -13.79 -10.63 11.63
N THR A 102 -13.20 -9.44 11.55
CA THR A 102 -13.48 -8.35 12.49
C THR A 102 -14.74 -7.56 12.15
N GLY A 103 -15.30 -7.73 10.95
CA GLY A 103 -16.47 -6.97 10.50
C GLY A 103 -16.21 -5.49 10.21
N LEU A 104 -14.95 -5.07 10.04
CA LEU A 104 -14.54 -3.69 9.74
C LEU A 104 -14.80 -3.35 8.25
N ASP A 105 -16.04 -3.54 7.80
CA ASP A 105 -16.46 -3.31 6.42
C ASP A 105 -16.24 -1.85 6.02
N HIS A 106 -15.45 -1.62 4.98
CA HIS A 106 -15.07 -0.31 4.46
C HIS A 106 -14.44 0.66 5.47
N GLN A 107 -13.92 0.15 6.61
CA GLN A 107 -13.20 0.96 7.61
C GLN A 107 -11.69 0.81 7.51
N VAL A 108 -11.19 -0.12 6.70
CA VAL A 108 -9.77 -0.32 6.46
C VAL A 108 -9.42 0.15 5.06
N PHE A 109 -8.54 1.14 5.00
CA PHE A 109 -8.04 1.73 3.77
C PHE A 109 -6.59 1.33 3.56
N GLN A 110 -6.19 1.14 2.31
CA GLN A 110 -4.77 1.00 1.97
C GLN A 110 -4.42 1.80 0.72
N ILE A 111 -3.14 2.07 0.58
CA ILE A 111 -2.55 2.55 -0.66
C ILE A 111 -1.87 1.40 -1.40
N ASN A 112 -2.02 1.35 -2.72
CA ASN A 112 -1.33 0.41 -3.59
C ASN A 112 -1.18 0.96 -5.02
N GLU A 113 -0.46 0.23 -5.85
CA GLU A 113 -0.14 0.65 -7.21
C GLU A 113 -1.15 0.16 -8.25
N GLY A 114 -2.20 -0.51 -7.80
CA GLY A 114 -3.26 -0.97 -8.67
C GLY A 114 -4.30 -1.79 -7.92
N ILE A 115 -5.50 -1.83 -8.47
CA ILE A 115 -6.66 -2.54 -7.92
C ILE A 115 -7.42 -3.16 -9.09
N PRO A 116 -7.54 -4.50 -9.18
CA PRO A 116 -8.29 -5.15 -10.26
C PRO A 116 -9.74 -4.67 -10.36
N ASN A 117 -10.36 -4.38 -9.21
CA ASN A 117 -11.73 -3.87 -9.15
C ASN A 117 -11.90 -2.43 -9.65
N ALA A 118 -10.82 -1.69 -9.92
CA ALA A 118 -10.89 -0.41 -10.62
C ALA A 118 -11.25 -0.56 -12.11
N GLY A 119 -11.25 -1.80 -12.62
CA GLY A 119 -11.79 -2.11 -13.94
C GLY A 119 -10.87 -1.78 -15.13
N TYR A 120 -9.61 -1.47 -14.92
CA TYR A 120 -8.66 -1.32 -16.02
C TYR A 120 -8.47 -2.64 -16.75
N LYS A 121 -8.81 -2.65 -18.05
CA LYS A 121 -8.80 -3.89 -18.83
C LYS A 121 -7.49 -4.69 -18.77
N PRO A 122 -6.30 -4.10 -18.91
CA PRO A 122 -5.05 -4.84 -18.79
C PRO A 122 -4.85 -5.48 -17.41
N ALA A 123 -5.20 -4.78 -16.34
CA ALA A 123 -5.12 -5.29 -14.97
C ALA A 123 -6.11 -6.43 -14.73
N VAL A 124 -7.36 -6.26 -15.18
CA VAL A 124 -8.41 -7.28 -15.10
C VAL A 124 -8.00 -8.59 -15.80
N GLU A 125 -7.50 -8.48 -17.04
CA GLU A 125 -7.07 -9.66 -17.81
C GLU A 125 -5.82 -10.33 -17.19
N PHE A 126 -4.89 -9.53 -16.68
CA PHE A 126 -3.72 -10.04 -15.98
C PHE A 126 -4.13 -10.78 -14.71
N GLU A 127 -4.99 -10.17 -13.88
CA GLU A 127 -5.49 -10.74 -12.62
C GLU A 127 -6.22 -12.07 -12.84
N LYS A 128 -7.10 -12.14 -13.83
CA LYS A 128 -7.78 -13.39 -14.21
C LYS A 128 -6.78 -14.50 -14.55
N THR A 129 -5.79 -14.16 -15.37
CA THR A 129 -4.76 -15.12 -15.80
C THR A 129 -3.88 -15.55 -14.62
N PHE A 130 -3.49 -14.60 -13.77
CA PHE A 130 -2.68 -14.84 -12.59
C PHE A 130 -3.40 -15.77 -11.61
N ARG A 131 -4.65 -15.44 -11.24
CA ARG A 131 -5.48 -16.28 -10.35
C ARG A 131 -5.73 -17.67 -10.92
N ALA A 132 -5.92 -17.78 -12.22
CA ALA A 132 -6.09 -19.09 -12.87
C ALA A 132 -4.87 -20.00 -12.71
N LYS A 133 -3.65 -19.42 -12.77
CA LYS A 133 -2.37 -20.14 -12.70
C LYS A 133 -1.85 -20.30 -11.27
N VAL A 134 -1.89 -19.24 -10.48
CA VAL A 134 -1.22 -19.17 -9.17
C VAL A 134 -2.16 -19.51 -8.02
N LYS A 135 -3.50 -19.44 -8.25
CA LYS A 135 -4.56 -19.71 -7.28
C LYS A 135 -4.60 -18.73 -6.11
N MET A 136 -4.09 -17.51 -6.32
CA MET A 136 -4.14 -16.40 -5.36
C MET A 136 -4.22 -15.06 -6.10
N SER A 137 -4.57 -14.00 -5.41
CA SER A 137 -4.59 -12.64 -5.95
C SER A 137 -3.18 -12.07 -6.13
N LEU A 138 -3.05 -11.12 -7.03
CA LEU A 138 -1.84 -10.33 -7.21
C LEU A 138 -1.83 -9.19 -6.19
N TRP A 139 -1.14 -9.37 -5.07
CA TRP A 139 -1.12 -8.37 -4.00
C TRP A 139 -0.33 -7.10 -4.34
N TYR A 140 0.71 -7.26 -5.17
CA TYR A 140 1.65 -6.18 -5.49
C TYR A 140 1.84 -6.02 -7.00
N PRO A 141 0.95 -5.26 -7.69
CA PRO A 141 1.07 -4.96 -9.12
C PRO A 141 2.41 -4.32 -9.50
N ARG A 142 3.08 -3.65 -8.54
CA ARG A 142 4.42 -3.07 -8.72
C ARG A 142 5.43 -4.10 -9.23
N ALA A 143 5.41 -5.33 -8.74
CA ALA A 143 6.34 -6.36 -9.18
C ALA A 143 6.22 -6.66 -10.69
N VAL A 144 4.99 -6.65 -11.21
CA VAL A 144 4.74 -6.81 -12.65
C VAL A 144 5.26 -5.60 -13.42
N ASN A 145 4.99 -4.39 -12.92
CA ASN A 145 5.46 -3.15 -13.53
C ASN A 145 6.99 -3.08 -13.55
N GLU A 146 7.66 -3.46 -12.46
CA GLU A 146 9.11 -3.53 -12.37
C GLU A 146 9.71 -4.48 -13.41
N MET A 147 9.18 -5.70 -13.52
CA MET A 147 9.67 -6.68 -14.50
C MET A 147 9.47 -6.20 -15.95
N ARG A 148 8.33 -5.58 -16.24
CA ARG A 148 8.06 -5.00 -17.56
C ARG A 148 9.01 -3.84 -17.87
N MET A 149 9.31 -3.02 -16.88
CA MET A 149 10.24 -1.90 -17.00
C MET A 149 11.67 -2.40 -17.23
N PHE A 150 12.15 -3.41 -16.50
CA PHE A 150 13.46 -4.02 -16.74
C PHE A 150 13.58 -4.60 -18.16
N LYS A 151 12.53 -5.30 -18.62
CA LYS A 151 12.49 -5.79 -19.99
C LYS A 151 12.65 -4.64 -21.00
N ALA A 152 11.85 -3.58 -20.86
CA ALA A 152 11.91 -2.42 -21.76
C ALA A 152 13.28 -1.71 -21.72
N ALA A 153 13.89 -1.61 -20.54
CA ALA A 153 15.23 -1.04 -20.39
C ALA A 153 16.31 -1.90 -21.07
N ALA A 154 16.26 -3.22 -20.92
CA ALA A 154 17.20 -4.14 -21.55
C ALA A 154 17.07 -4.10 -23.10
N GLU A 155 15.84 -4.03 -23.62
CA GLU A 155 15.56 -3.87 -25.04
C GLU A 155 16.11 -2.53 -25.59
N LYS A 156 15.88 -1.43 -24.85
CA LYS A 156 16.41 -0.10 -25.18
C LYS A 156 17.93 -0.06 -25.15
N ALA A 157 18.54 -0.71 -24.15
CA ALA A 157 20.00 -0.82 -24.01
C ALA A 157 20.62 -1.77 -25.03
N LYS A 158 19.86 -2.68 -25.64
CA LYS A 158 20.32 -3.84 -26.43
C LYS A 158 21.41 -4.63 -25.68
N SER A 159 21.26 -4.78 -24.37
CA SER A 159 22.25 -5.35 -23.48
C SER A 159 21.60 -5.86 -22.20
N LEU A 160 22.23 -6.86 -21.56
CA LEU A 160 21.95 -7.29 -20.19
C LEU A 160 23.01 -6.81 -19.19
N ASP A 161 23.98 -6.01 -19.67
CA ASP A 161 24.95 -5.38 -18.76
C ASP A 161 24.23 -4.45 -17.77
N PRO A 162 24.42 -4.62 -16.45
CA PRO A 162 23.67 -3.87 -15.44
C PRO A 162 23.83 -2.36 -15.56
N VAL A 163 25.01 -1.87 -15.89
CA VAL A 163 25.29 -0.43 -16.01
C VAL A 163 24.56 0.16 -17.23
N LYS A 164 24.57 -0.54 -18.37
CA LYS A 164 23.84 -0.12 -19.57
C LYS A 164 22.34 -0.16 -19.36
N VAL A 165 21.81 -1.18 -18.68
CA VAL A 165 20.40 -1.28 -18.33
C VAL A 165 19.99 -0.16 -17.36
N ALA A 166 20.81 0.11 -16.33
CA ALA A 166 20.56 1.20 -15.40
C ALA A 166 20.52 2.57 -16.10
N ALA A 167 21.47 2.82 -17.01
CA ALA A 167 21.45 4.04 -17.83
C ALA A 167 20.21 4.13 -18.74
N ALA A 168 19.78 3.01 -19.30
CA ALA A 168 18.58 2.94 -20.15
C ALA A 168 17.27 3.15 -19.38
N LEU A 169 17.25 2.87 -18.07
CA LEU A 169 16.11 3.16 -17.19
C LEU A 169 15.88 4.66 -17.01
N GLU A 170 16.92 5.49 -17.08
CA GLU A 170 16.80 6.93 -16.82
C GLU A 170 15.77 7.60 -17.75
N GLY A 171 14.71 8.15 -17.16
CA GLY A 171 13.62 8.79 -17.89
C GLY A 171 12.75 7.81 -18.70
N LEU A 172 12.89 6.50 -18.50
CA LEU A 172 12.07 5.51 -19.20
C LEU A 172 10.61 5.62 -18.72
N GLU A 173 9.72 5.84 -19.68
CA GLU A 173 8.27 5.86 -19.45
C GLU A 173 7.63 4.61 -20.06
N PHE A 174 6.60 4.09 -19.41
CA PHE A 174 5.77 3.01 -19.95
C PHE A 174 4.37 2.99 -19.31
N ASP A 175 3.45 2.26 -19.95
CA ASP A 175 2.11 2.08 -19.40
C ASP A 175 2.13 1.05 -18.28
N VAL A 176 1.75 1.48 -17.06
CA VAL A 176 1.62 0.58 -15.92
C VAL A 176 0.37 -0.30 -16.05
N LEU A 177 0.37 -1.43 -15.37
CA LEU A 177 -0.67 -2.45 -15.48
C LEU A 177 -2.07 -1.89 -15.20
N ASP A 178 -2.19 -1.05 -14.19
CA ASP A 178 -3.45 -0.50 -13.69
C ASP A 178 -3.81 0.88 -14.27
N GLY A 179 -3.25 1.20 -15.41
CA GLY A 179 -3.54 2.42 -16.16
C GLY A 179 -2.79 3.66 -15.69
N GLY A 180 -2.37 4.44 -16.65
CA GLY A 180 -1.53 5.62 -16.48
C GLY A 180 -0.08 5.38 -16.89
N LYS A 181 0.74 6.40 -16.74
CA LYS A 181 2.16 6.37 -17.06
C LYS A 181 2.99 6.20 -15.80
N GLY A 182 3.91 5.24 -15.85
CA GLY A 182 5.00 5.15 -14.90
C GLY A 182 6.27 5.72 -15.53
N VAL A 183 7.15 6.30 -14.72
CA VAL A 183 8.43 6.85 -15.15
C VAL A 183 9.53 6.53 -14.14
N MET A 184 10.67 6.11 -14.64
CA MET A 184 11.88 5.99 -13.81
C MET A 184 12.54 7.36 -13.72
N ARG A 185 12.48 7.97 -12.54
CA ARG A 185 13.10 9.29 -12.30
C ARG A 185 14.62 9.19 -12.45
N LYS A 186 15.16 10.11 -13.26
CA LYS A 186 16.58 10.10 -13.60
C LYS A 186 17.48 10.37 -12.39
N GLU A 187 17.07 11.24 -11.48
CA GLU A 187 17.89 11.76 -10.40
C GLU A 187 18.23 10.72 -9.34
N ASP A 188 17.36 9.74 -9.13
CA ASP A 188 17.48 8.77 -8.03
C ASP A 188 17.02 7.35 -8.36
N HIS A 189 16.65 7.10 -9.60
CA HIS A 189 16.07 5.83 -10.05
C HIS A 189 14.83 5.39 -9.24
N GLN A 190 14.08 6.34 -8.68
CA GLN A 190 12.78 6.03 -8.12
C GLN A 190 11.77 5.82 -9.24
N PHE A 191 11.07 4.69 -9.20
CA PHE A 191 9.94 4.45 -10.09
C PHE A 191 8.71 5.21 -9.59
N LEU A 192 8.23 6.14 -10.39
CA LEU A 192 7.05 6.96 -10.13
C LEU A 192 5.88 6.41 -10.93
N GLN A 193 4.75 6.18 -10.28
CA GLN A 193 3.53 5.64 -10.90
C GLN A 193 2.29 6.15 -10.18
N PRO A 194 1.08 6.00 -10.75
CA PRO A 194 -0.14 6.30 -10.03
C PRO A 194 -0.28 5.47 -8.77
N ILE A 195 -0.92 6.05 -7.76
CA ILE A 195 -1.23 5.39 -6.48
C ILE A 195 -2.75 5.36 -6.31
N TYR A 196 -3.26 4.23 -5.90
CA TYR A 196 -4.67 4.02 -5.57
C TYR A 196 -4.86 4.06 -4.06
N ILE A 197 -5.94 4.69 -3.64
CA ILE A 197 -6.47 4.56 -2.29
C ILE A 197 -7.70 3.68 -2.40
N SER A 198 -7.73 2.61 -1.64
CA SER A 198 -8.82 1.64 -1.64
C SER A 198 -9.33 1.35 -0.24
N SER A 199 -10.61 1.01 -0.13
CA SER A 199 -11.21 0.47 1.09
C SER A 199 -11.52 -1.02 0.92
N PHE A 200 -11.36 -1.81 1.98
CA PHE A 200 -11.69 -3.22 1.97
C PHE A 200 -13.10 -3.47 2.49
N GLY A 201 -13.89 -4.21 1.73
CA GLY A 201 -15.26 -4.50 2.14
C GLY A 201 -16.03 -5.39 1.16
N SER A 202 -17.34 -5.48 1.40
CA SER A 202 -18.30 -6.24 0.60
C SER A 202 -18.27 -5.81 -0.86
N LEU A 203 -18.30 -6.78 -1.77
CA LEU A 203 -18.24 -6.54 -3.22
C LEU A 203 -19.63 -6.36 -3.81
N THR A 204 -19.67 -5.74 -4.98
CA THR A 204 -20.84 -5.65 -5.86
C THR A 204 -20.58 -6.47 -7.12
N ASP A 205 -21.60 -6.68 -7.96
CA ASP A 205 -21.49 -7.40 -9.23
C ASP A 205 -20.44 -6.77 -10.20
N LYS A 206 -20.11 -5.49 -9.99
CA LYS A 206 -19.11 -4.78 -10.78
C LYS A 206 -17.67 -4.98 -10.28
N GLU A 207 -17.51 -5.59 -9.12
CA GLU A 207 -16.24 -5.76 -8.43
C GLU A 207 -15.98 -7.24 -8.14
N PRO A 208 -15.63 -8.05 -9.19
CA PRO A 208 -15.66 -9.50 -9.07
C PRO A 208 -14.45 -10.11 -8.35
N PHE A 209 -13.44 -9.30 -8.00
CA PHE A 209 -12.19 -9.79 -7.42
C PHE A 209 -12.20 -9.66 -5.91
N ASP A 210 -12.49 -10.77 -5.24
CA ASP A 210 -12.33 -10.88 -3.79
C ASP A 210 -10.86 -11.16 -3.40
N GLU A 211 -10.56 -11.01 -2.12
CA GLU A 211 -9.27 -11.34 -1.56
C GLU A 211 -9.37 -12.53 -0.61
N GLU A 212 -8.43 -13.46 -0.75
CA GLU A 212 -8.29 -14.63 0.12
C GLU A 212 -9.57 -15.49 0.26
N GLY A 213 -10.47 -15.48 -0.73
CA GLY A 213 -11.73 -16.21 -0.68
C GLY A 213 -12.74 -15.68 0.34
N THR A 214 -12.57 -14.44 0.79
CA THR A 214 -13.43 -13.83 1.82
C THR A 214 -14.79 -13.35 1.29
N GLY A 215 -14.96 -13.24 -0.02
CA GLY A 215 -16.08 -12.56 -0.65
C GLY A 215 -16.06 -11.04 -0.49
N TRP A 216 -14.99 -10.49 0.11
CA TRP A 216 -14.68 -9.08 0.20
C TRP A 216 -13.45 -8.74 -0.62
N GLY A 217 -13.37 -7.50 -1.09
CA GLY A 217 -12.24 -7.04 -1.91
C GLY A 217 -11.94 -5.57 -1.74
N TRP A 218 -10.87 -5.15 -2.39
CA TRP A 218 -10.47 -3.75 -2.43
C TRP A 218 -11.29 -2.99 -3.47
N LYS A 219 -11.87 -1.87 -3.06
CA LYS A 219 -12.63 -0.94 -3.90
C LYS A 219 -11.88 0.37 -4.02
N GLU A 220 -11.83 0.94 -5.20
CA GLU A 220 -11.26 2.26 -5.43
C GLU A 220 -12.05 3.33 -4.68
N VAL A 221 -11.34 4.11 -3.86
CA VAL A 221 -11.83 5.33 -3.21
C VAL A 221 -11.30 6.54 -3.95
N ALA A 222 -10.03 6.52 -4.32
CA ALA A 222 -9.39 7.57 -5.10
C ALA A 222 -8.17 7.04 -5.85
N LYS A 223 -7.85 7.72 -6.94
CA LYS A 223 -6.60 7.57 -7.67
C LYS A 223 -5.81 8.86 -7.57
N VAL A 224 -4.54 8.75 -7.27
CA VAL A 224 -3.57 9.85 -7.27
C VAL A 224 -2.65 9.65 -8.45
N ASP A 225 -2.66 10.58 -9.39
CA ASP A 225 -1.82 10.49 -10.59
C ASP A 225 -0.34 10.59 -10.26
N THR A 226 0.51 10.06 -11.15
CA THR A 226 1.96 10.06 -11.01
C THR A 226 2.53 11.43 -10.62
N ALA A 227 2.07 12.50 -11.28
CA ALA A 227 2.53 13.86 -10.97
C ALA A 227 2.16 14.31 -9.55
N GLN A 228 0.96 13.99 -9.09
CA GLN A 228 0.48 14.32 -7.74
C GLN A 228 1.16 13.46 -6.65
N ALA A 229 1.50 12.20 -6.99
CA ALA A 229 2.19 11.28 -6.09
C ALA A 229 3.69 11.58 -5.98
N THR A 230 4.24 12.35 -6.93
CA THR A 230 5.67 12.68 -6.99
C THR A 230 6.03 13.74 -5.96
N VAL A 231 7.01 13.41 -5.11
CA VAL A 231 7.66 14.35 -4.20
C VAL A 231 9.09 14.61 -4.65
N PRO A 232 9.67 15.79 -4.35
CA PRO A 232 11.06 16.07 -4.66
C PRO A 232 12.01 15.02 -4.05
N THR A 233 13.02 14.62 -4.81
CA THR A 233 14.05 13.72 -4.28
C THR A 233 14.98 14.43 -3.32
N THR A 234 15.40 13.72 -2.27
CA THR A 234 16.50 14.08 -1.38
C THR A 234 17.73 13.22 -1.63
N CYS A 235 17.64 12.24 -2.51
CA CYS A 235 18.73 11.34 -2.84
C CYS A 235 19.80 12.05 -3.68
N LYS A 236 21.06 11.83 -3.31
CA LYS A 236 22.24 12.29 -4.09
C LYS A 236 22.91 11.07 -4.71
N MET A 237 22.24 10.46 -5.68
CA MET A 237 22.73 9.27 -6.34
C MET A 237 24.06 9.55 -7.05
N LYS A 238 25.05 8.67 -6.82
CA LYS A 238 26.30 8.66 -7.56
C LYS A 238 26.21 7.62 -8.68
N ARG A 239 26.60 7.99 -9.88
CA ARG A 239 26.69 7.07 -11.01
C ARG A 239 28.10 6.50 -11.11
N PRO A 240 28.24 5.25 -11.62
CA PRO A 240 29.58 4.68 -11.87
C PRO A 240 30.33 5.45 -12.94
#